data_fc77f417480f0a3de60baf4150cb9b33
#
_entry.id   fc77f417480f0a3de60baf4150cb9b33
#
_cell.length_a   1.000
_cell.length_b   1.000
_cell.length_c   1.000
_cell.angle_alpha   90.00
_cell.angle_beta   90.00
_cell.angle_gamma   90.00
#
_symmetry.space_group_name_H-M   'P 1'
#
loop_
_entity.id
_entity.type
_entity.pdbx_description
1 polymer ?
#
loop_
_entity_poly.entity_id
_entity_poly.type
_entity_poly.pdbx_seq_one_letter_code
_entity_poly.pdbx_strand_id
1 'polypeptide(L)'
;MNKIQRFEDLDVWQKSAALYKDVSELCEQGKLKNDFTAKDQLKRAALSISNNIAEGYEYENNLQFIRFLRYAKGSAGELRSMISILYECKLIEETRSKKLIQDVTFISQSIKNFMKYLVNHHQSTK
;
A
#
# COMPACT_ATOMS: atom_id res chain seq x y z
N MET A 1 -1.14 -14.88 -20.58
CA MET A 1 -1.44 -14.49 -19.18
C MET A 1 -0.40 -15.06 -18.24
N ASN A 2 0.14 -14.23 -17.38
CA ASN A 2 1.17 -14.65 -16.45
C ASN A 2 0.58 -15.41 -15.28
N LYS A 3 1.17 -16.55 -15.00
CA LYS A 3 0.76 -17.34 -13.85
C LYS A 3 1.41 -16.77 -12.59
N ILE A 4 0.65 -16.64 -11.50
CA ILE A 4 1.17 -16.17 -10.23
C ILE A 4 1.89 -17.33 -9.54
N GLN A 5 3.19 -17.19 -9.34
CA GLN A 5 4.03 -18.18 -8.68
C GLN A 5 4.67 -17.66 -7.40
N ARG A 6 4.66 -16.34 -7.22
CA ARG A 6 5.26 -15.68 -6.06
C ARG A 6 4.59 -14.33 -5.86
N PHE A 7 4.74 -13.74 -4.66
CA PHE A 7 4.03 -12.48 -4.40
C PHE A 7 4.49 -11.35 -5.31
N GLU A 8 5.74 -11.39 -5.80
CA GLU A 8 6.23 -10.35 -6.70
C GLU A 8 5.50 -10.33 -8.04
N ASP A 9 4.79 -11.39 -8.38
CA ASP A 9 3.98 -11.44 -9.60
C ASP A 9 2.62 -10.75 -9.42
N LEU A 10 2.23 -10.46 -8.18
CA LEU A 10 0.94 -9.83 -7.90
C LEU A 10 0.96 -8.35 -8.25
N ASP A 11 -0.04 -7.92 -9.02
CA ASP A 11 -0.17 -6.52 -9.42
C ASP A 11 -0.23 -5.60 -8.21
N VAL A 12 -1.02 -5.98 -7.19
CA VAL A 12 -1.15 -5.15 -5.98
C VAL A 12 0.17 -4.99 -5.23
N TRP A 13 1.02 -6.04 -5.24
CA TRP A 13 2.34 -5.93 -4.62
C TRP A 13 3.25 -4.99 -5.42
N GLN A 14 3.26 -5.16 -6.75
CA GLN A 14 4.10 -4.33 -7.63
C GLN A 14 3.75 -2.86 -7.49
N LYS A 15 2.47 -2.53 -7.47
CA LYS A 15 2.01 -1.15 -7.32
C LYS A 15 2.33 -0.60 -5.94
N SER A 16 2.22 -1.44 -4.91
CA SER A 16 2.56 -1.02 -3.55
C SER A 16 4.05 -0.75 -3.41
N ALA A 17 4.90 -1.57 -4.05
CA ALA A 17 6.34 -1.35 -4.05
C ALA A 17 6.70 -0.04 -4.76
N ALA A 18 6.05 0.23 -5.91
CA ALA A 18 6.25 1.49 -6.63
C ALA A 18 5.82 2.69 -5.78
N LEU A 19 4.71 2.56 -5.07
CA LEU A 19 4.25 3.61 -4.16
C LEU A 19 5.27 3.89 -3.06
N TYR A 20 5.88 2.85 -2.51
CA TYR A 20 6.93 3.03 -1.49
C TYR A 20 8.09 3.84 -2.04
N LYS A 21 8.52 3.53 -3.28
CA LYS A 21 9.59 4.30 -3.92
C LYS A 21 9.24 5.76 -4.03
N ASP A 22 8.01 6.07 -4.45
CA ASP A 22 7.55 7.46 -4.57
C ASP A 22 7.52 8.16 -3.21
N VAL A 23 7.05 7.47 -2.17
CA VAL A 23 7.04 8.02 -0.82
C VAL A 23 8.47 8.26 -0.32
N SER A 24 9.38 7.33 -0.61
CA SER A 24 10.77 7.45 -0.20
C SER A 24 11.43 8.68 -0.86
N GLU A 25 11.15 8.91 -2.15
CA GLU A 25 11.67 10.08 -2.85
C GLU A 25 11.07 11.37 -2.27
N LEU A 26 9.77 11.38 -1.98
CA LEU A 26 9.12 12.52 -1.37
C LEU A 26 9.80 12.91 -0.05
N CYS A 27 10.18 11.92 0.75
CA CYS A 27 10.79 12.13 2.06
C CYS A 27 12.15 12.83 1.99
N GLU A 28 12.78 12.88 0.82
CA GLU A 28 14.06 13.54 0.65
C GLU A 28 13.94 14.95 0.10
N GLN A 29 12.72 15.50 0.04
CA GLN A 29 12.47 16.80 -0.59
C GLN A 29 11.87 17.80 0.37
N GLY A 30 12.16 19.09 0.11
CA GLY A 30 11.53 20.21 0.79
C GLY A 30 11.66 20.18 2.31
N LYS A 31 10.62 20.67 2.96
CA LYS A 31 10.57 20.73 4.42
C LYS A 31 10.46 19.36 5.06
N LEU A 32 9.87 18.42 4.35
CA LEU A 32 9.67 17.06 4.85
C LEU A 32 11.01 16.38 5.11
N LYS A 33 12.03 16.71 4.33
CA LYS A 33 13.35 16.12 4.45
C LYS A 33 13.91 16.18 5.87
N ASN A 34 13.59 17.25 6.59
CA ASN A 34 14.12 17.48 7.94
C ASN A 34 13.15 17.05 9.05
N ASP A 35 11.99 16.53 8.69
CA ASP A 35 11.01 16.06 9.67
C ASP A 35 11.13 14.54 9.80
N PHE A 36 12.01 14.11 10.69
CA PHE A 36 12.34 12.70 10.83
C PHE A 36 11.14 11.84 11.26
N THR A 37 10.30 12.37 12.15
CA THR A 37 9.13 11.65 12.62
C THR A 37 8.14 11.42 11.48
N ALA A 38 7.84 12.47 10.71
CA ALA A 38 6.92 12.36 9.59
C ALA A 38 7.45 11.40 8.52
N LYS A 39 8.74 11.52 8.19
CA LYS A 39 9.38 10.63 7.20
C LYS A 39 9.27 9.17 7.62
N ASP A 40 9.62 8.89 8.87
CA ASP A 40 9.62 7.53 9.39
C ASP A 40 8.21 6.93 9.31
N GLN A 41 7.21 7.68 9.73
CA GLN A 41 5.83 7.20 9.72
C GLN A 41 5.30 6.98 8.31
N LEU A 42 5.62 7.88 7.37
CA LEU A 42 5.23 7.72 5.98
C LEU A 42 5.82 6.45 5.36
N LYS A 43 7.11 6.25 5.57
CA LYS A 43 7.81 5.08 5.02
C LYS A 43 7.27 3.79 5.63
N ARG A 44 7.02 3.77 6.93
CA ARG A 44 6.50 2.59 7.62
C ARG A 44 5.12 2.21 7.09
N ALA A 45 4.23 3.19 6.94
CA ALA A 45 2.88 2.94 6.44
C ALA A 45 2.92 2.42 5.00
N ALA A 46 3.74 3.05 4.15
CA ALA A 46 3.86 2.63 2.75
C ALA A 46 4.42 1.21 2.65
N LEU A 47 5.47 0.90 3.42
CA LEU A 47 6.09 -0.42 3.40
C LEU A 47 5.14 -1.49 3.95
N SER A 48 4.31 -1.12 4.93
CA SER A 48 3.36 -2.04 5.53
C SER A 48 2.33 -2.55 4.52
N ILE A 49 1.99 -1.75 3.50
CA ILE A 49 1.06 -2.20 2.46
C ILE A 49 1.65 -3.42 1.74
N SER A 50 2.83 -3.28 1.16
CA SER A 50 3.47 -4.36 0.40
C SER A 50 3.83 -5.55 1.28
N ASN A 51 4.29 -5.30 2.50
CA ASN A 51 4.69 -6.38 3.40
C ASN A 51 3.50 -7.23 3.83
N ASN A 52 2.34 -6.63 4.08
CA ASN A 52 1.16 -7.41 4.42
C ASN A 52 0.67 -8.24 3.24
N ILE A 53 0.77 -7.70 2.02
CA ILE A 53 0.42 -8.47 0.82
C ILE A 53 1.33 -9.70 0.70
N ALA A 54 2.64 -9.48 0.85
CA ALA A 54 3.62 -10.55 0.74
C ALA A 54 3.42 -11.61 1.81
N GLU A 55 3.25 -11.18 3.05
CA GLU A 55 3.06 -12.09 4.19
C GLU A 55 1.80 -12.93 4.00
N GLY A 56 0.70 -12.29 3.61
CA GLY A 56 -0.55 -13.00 3.39
C GLY A 56 -0.44 -14.05 2.30
N TYR A 57 0.26 -13.74 1.23
CA TYR A 57 0.49 -14.67 0.14
C TYR A 57 1.26 -15.92 0.59
N GLU A 58 2.26 -15.72 1.45
CA GLU A 58 3.14 -16.81 1.89
C GLU A 58 2.45 -17.83 2.78
N TYR A 59 1.30 -17.50 3.36
CA TYR A 59 0.54 -18.47 4.15
C TYR A 59 -0.12 -19.56 3.30
N GLU A 60 -0.23 -19.37 2.00
CA GLU A 60 -0.82 -20.34 1.06
C GLU A 60 -2.23 -20.78 1.46
N ASN A 61 -2.99 -19.84 2.03
CA ASN A 61 -4.34 -20.08 2.53
C ASN A 61 -5.17 -18.83 2.29
N ASN A 62 -6.26 -18.96 1.54
CA ASN A 62 -7.05 -17.78 1.12
C ASN A 62 -7.65 -17.01 2.30
N LEU A 63 -8.07 -17.69 3.36
CA LEU A 63 -8.62 -16.98 4.52
C LEU A 63 -7.57 -16.12 5.20
N GLN A 64 -6.34 -16.64 5.34
CA GLN A 64 -5.25 -15.87 5.89
C GLN A 64 -4.83 -14.75 4.94
N PHE A 65 -4.81 -15.02 3.65
CA PHE A 65 -4.47 -14.00 2.67
C PHE A 65 -5.45 -12.82 2.74
N ILE A 66 -6.75 -13.11 2.81
CA ILE A 66 -7.78 -12.07 2.95
C ILE A 66 -7.53 -11.25 4.22
N ARG A 67 -7.17 -11.91 5.31
CA ARG A 67 -6.88 -11.22 6.57
C ARG A 67 -5.73 -10.22 6.42
N PHE A 68 -4.63 -10.63 5.79
CA PHE A 68 -3.48 -9.76 5.60
C PHE A 68 -3.74 -8.67 4.56
N LEU A 69 -4.55 -8.97 3.55
CA LEU A 69 -4.99 -7.94 2.61
C LEU A 69 -5.82 -6.87 3.31
N ARG A 70 -6.62 -7.27 4.29
CA ARG A 70 -7.36 -6.30 5.11
C ARG A 70 -6.41 -5.39 5.88
N TYR A 71 -5.34 -5.95 6.43
CA TYR A 71 -4.31 -5.13 7.10
C TYR A 71 -3.62 -4.20 6.10
N ALA A 72 -3.30 -4.68 4.91
CA ALA A 72 -2.70 -3.85 3.86
C ALA A 72 -3.62 -2.67 3.52
N LYS A 73 -4.92 -2.93 3.40
CA LYS A 73 -5.90 -1.88 3.12
C LYS A 73 -5.95 -0.85 4.24
N GLY A 74 -5.85 -1.30 5.50
CA GLY A 74 -5.78 -0.41 6.65
C GLY A 74 -4.54 0.49 6.59
N SER A 75 -3.39 -0.09 6.22
CA SER A 75 -2.15 0.66 6.06
C SER A 75 -2.26 1.70 4.95
N ALA A 76 -2.96 1.36 3.86
CA ALA A 76 -3.21 2.31 2.78
C ALA A 76 -4.03 3.50 3.28
N GLY A 77 -5.05 3.23 4.09
CA GLY A 77 -5.86 4.29 4.70
C GLY A 77 -5.04 5.19 5.62
N GLU A 78 -4.15 4.58 6.41
CA GLU A 78 -3.26 5.33 7.30
C GLU A 78 -2.33 6.24 6.50
N LEU A 79 -1.74 5.71 5.43
CA LEU A 79 -0.84 6.48 4.57
C LEU A 79 -1.59 7.66 3.94
N ARG A 80 -2.80 7.41 3.44
CA ARG A 80 -3.61 8.46 2.85
C ARG A 80 -3.91 9.57 3.87
N SER A 81 -4.25 9.17 5.09
CA SER A 81 -4.51 10.14 6.16
C SER A 81 -3.28 10.99 6.45
N MET A 82 -2.11 10.36 6.56
CA MET A 82 -0.86 11.09 6.83
C MET A 82 -0.52 12.07 5.71
N ILE A 83 -0.66 11.65 4.46
CA ILE A 83 -0.38 12.55 3.32
C ILE A 83 -1.30 13.77 3.39
N SER A 84 -2.57 13.56 3.68
CA SER A 84 -3.55 14.64 3.79
C SER A 84 -3.18 15.62 4.91
N ILE A 85 -2.81 15.09 6.08
CA ILE A 85 -2.43 15.92 7.23
C ILE A 85 -1.16 16.70 6.92
N LEU A 86 -0.15 16.06 6.34
CA LEU A 86 1.12 16.71 6.04
C LEU A 86 0.97 17.78 4.97
N TYR A 87 0.05 17.57 4.02
CA TYR A 87 -0.29 18.61 3.06
C TYR A 87 -0.90 19.82 3.77
N GLU A 88 -1.83 19.60 4.70
CA GLU A 88 -2.42 20.69 5.48
C GLU A 88 -1.37 21.45 6.27
N CYS A 89 -0.34 20.74 6.74
CA CYS A 89 0.78 21.35 7.48
C CYS A 89 1.82 22.00 6.56
N LYS A 90 1.57 21.99 5.25
CA LYS A 90 2.46 22.57 4.23
C LYS A 90 3.82 21.89 4.14
N LEU A 91 3.87 20.61 4.49
CA LEU A 91 5.10 19.83 4.37
C LEU A 91 5.17 19.08 3.04
N ILE A 92 4.06 18.97 2.32
CA ILE A 92 3.99 18.32 1.01
C ILE A 92 3.28 19.27 0.05
N GLU A 93 3.82 19.43 -1.15
CA GLU A 93 3.20 20.26 -2.18
C GLU A 93 1.88 19.66 -2.65
N GLU A 94 0.97 20.51 -3.09
CA GLU A 94 -0.37 20.09 -3.51
C GLU A 94 -0.34 19.06 -4.62
N THR A 95 0.46 19.30 -5.65
CA THR A 95 0.55 18.40 -6.82
C THR A 95 1.00 17.00 -6.39
N ARG A 96 2.04 16.93 -5.55
CA ARG A 96 2.56 15.65 -5.06
C ARG A 96 1.54 14.95 -4.17
N SER A 97 0.88 15.73 -3.31
CA SER A 97 -0.14 15.19 -2.41
C SER A 97 -1.29 14.55 -3.20
N LYS A 98 -1.81 15.27 -4.19
CA LYS A 98 -2.90 14.76 -5.02
C LYS A 98 -2.53 13.49 -5.75
N LYS A 99 -1.33 13.45 -6.32
CA LYS A 99 -0.84 12.27 -7.05
C LYS A 99 -0.74 11.05 -6.13
N LEU A 100 -0.15 11.23 -4.95
CA LEU A 100 0.02 10.12 -4.01
C LEU A 100 -1.33 9.64 -3.47
N ILE A 101 -2.25 10.56 -3.18
CA ILE A 101 -3.59 10.17 -2.71
C ILE A 101 -4.32 9.38 -3.78
N GLN A 102 -4.18 9.79 -5.03
CA GLN A 102 -4.75 9.07 -6.16
C GLN A 102 -4.19 7.64 -6.23
N ASP A 103 -2.87 7.52 -6.13
CA ASP A 103 -2.20 6.21 -6.23
C ASP A 103 -2.58 5.29 -5.07
N VAL A 104 -2.60 5.80 -3.84
CA VAL A 104 -2.93 4.98 -2.68
C VAL A 104 -4.40 4.58 -2.68
N THR A 105 -5.27 5.47 -3.17
CA THR A 105 -6.70 5.17 -3.30
C THR A 105 -6.92 4.05 -4.33
N PHE A 106 -6.20 4.12 -5.44
CA PHE A 106 -6.28 3.08 -6.47
C PHE A 106 -5.81 1.72 -5.92
N ILE A 107 -4.70 1.72 -5.19
CA ILE A 107 -4.18 0.49 -4.57
C ILE A 107 -5.18 -0.07 -3.57
N SER A 108 -5.75 0.79 -2.73
CA SER A 108 -6.76 0.37 -1.74
C SER A 108 -7.95 -0.29 -2.42
N GLN A 109 -8.43 0.31 -3.52
CA GLN A 109 -9.55 -0.25 -4.27
C GLN A 109 -9.18 -1.58 -4.93
N SER A 110 -7.96 -1.69 -5.46
CA SER A 110 -7.46 -2.92 -6.06
C SER A 110 -7.37 -4.04 -5.03
N ILE A 111 -6.92 -3.71 -3.82
CA ILE A 111 -6.86 -4.69 -2.73
C ILE A 111 -8.27 -5.17 -2.38
N LYS A 112 -9.22 -4.25 -2.28
CA LYS A 112 -10.61 -4.60 -2.00
C LYS A 112 -11.16 -5.55 -3.04
N ASN A 113 -10.92 -5.26 -4.32
CA ASN A 113 -11.39 -6.11 -5.41
C ASN A 113 -10.74 -7.49 -5.37
N PHE A 114 -9.46 -7.54 -5.04
CA PHE A 114 -8.74 -8.79 -4.91
C PHE A 114 -9.30 -9.63 -3.75
N MET A 115 -9.62 -8.99 -2.63
CA MET A 115 -10.25 -9.68 -1.49
C MET A 115 -11.57 -10.31 -1.91
N LYS A 116 -12.39 -9.58 -2.67
CA LYS A 116 -13.66 -10.11 -3.18
C LYS A 116 -13.42 -11.32 -4.08
N TYR A 117 -12.43 -11.24 -4.94
CA TYR A 117 -12.06 -12.35 -5.80
C TYR A 117 -11.71 -13.60 -4.98
N LEU A 118 -10.89 -13.43 -3.94
CA LEU A 118 -10.44 -14.54 -3.10
C LEU A 118 -11.60 -15.14 -2.30
N VAL A 119 -12.54 -14.32 -1.83
CA VAL A 119 -13.74 -14.82 -1.15
C VAL A 119 -14.54 -15.72 -2.08
N ASN A 120 -14.74 -15.27 -3.32
CA ASN A 120 -15.55 -16.02 -4.29
C ASN A 120 -14.88 -17.30 -4.78
N HIS A 121 -13.55 -17.39 -4.67
CA HIS A 121 -12.77 -18.51 -5.18
C HIS A 121 -12.12 -19.34 -4.06
N HIS A 122 -12.45 -19.06 -2.81
CA HIS A 122 -11.79 -19.70 -1.68
C HIS A 122 -12.11 -21.21 -1.62
N GLN A 123 -13.28 -21.63 -2.08
CA GLN A 123 -13.64 -23.03 -2.08
C GLN A 123 -12.91 -23.84 -3.14
N SER A 124 -12.51 -23.22 -4.22
CA SER A 124 -11.81 -23.89 -5.30
C SER A 124 -10.35 -24.20 -4.97
N THR A 125 -9.84 -23.69 -3.84
CA THR A 125 -8.44 -23.89 -3.43
C THR A 125 -8.24 -25.09 -2.50
N LYS A 126 -9.29 -25.76 -2.17
CA LYS A 126 -9.22 -26.93 -1.28
C LYS A 126 -8.63 -28.16 -1.93
#